data_12dbee146dec736c199ab30ca805c0e0
#
_entry.id   12dbee146dec736c199ab30ca805c0e0
#
_cell.length_a   1.000
_cell.length_b   1.000
_cell.length_c   1.000
_cell.angle_alpha   90.00
_cell.angle_beta   90.00
_cell.angle_gamma   90.00
#
_symmetry.space_group_name_H-M   'P 1'
#
loop_
_entity.id
_entity.type
_entity.pdbx_description
1 polymer ?
#
loop_
_entity_poly.entity_id
_entity_poly.type
_entity_poly.pdbx_seq_one_letter_code
_entity_poly.pdbx_strand_id
1 'polypeptide(L)'
;MSTNNGSAAEPVRLSAWVRGRVQGVGFRWWVRSRALALGLAGTATNLDDGRVLVVAEGSRSACERLLAELTSGGAPGYVAGVTERWSAARGQVTGFSEQ
;
A
#
# COMPACT_ATOMS: atom_id res chain seq x y z
N MET A 1 29.96 10.36 1.43
CA MET A 1 29.46 10.50 1.14
C MET A 1 28.25 10.26 1.12
N SER A 2 27.70 10.51 1.07
CA SER A 2 26.56 10.36 1.11
C SER A 2 25.95 9.79 0.00
N THR A 3 26.52 9.11 -0.63
CA THR A 3 26.05 8.49 -1.75
C THR A 3 24.88 7.65 -1.50
N ASN A 4 24.78 7.20 -0.30
CA ASN A 4 23.65 6.43 0.02
C ASN A 4 22.36 7.15 -0.05
N ASN A 5 22.42 8.45 0.00
CA ASN A 5 21.22 9.23 0.02
C ASN A 5 20.42 9.08 -1.25
N GLY A 6 21.08 8.98 -2.38
CA GLY A 6 20.39 8.80 -3.63
C GLY A 6 19.62 7.51 -3.66
N SER A 7 20.26 6.45 -3.22
CA SER A 7 19.62 5.15 -3.20
C SER A 7 18.46 5.13 -2.23
N ALA A 8 18.64 5.71 -1.06
CA ALA A 8 17.60 5.72 -0.06
C ALA A 8 16.42 6.58 -0.50
N ALA A 9 16.67 7.55 -1.35
CA ALA A 9 15.61 8.44 -1.80
C ALA A 9 14.85 7.92 -3.00
N GLU A 10 15.31 6.86 -3.63
CA GLU A 10 14.63 6.36 -4.81
C GLU A 10 13.32 5.69 -4.42
N PRO A 11 12.23 6.05 -5.10
CA PRO A 11 10.94 5.47 -4.75
C PRO A 11 10.85 4.02 -5.16
N VAL A 12 10.06 3.29 -4.42
CA VAL A 12 9.77 1.88 -4.70
C VAL A 12 8.28 1.69 -4.90
N ARG A 13 7.91 0.53 -5.41
CA ARG A 13 6.52 0.11 -5.56
C ARG A 13 6.28 -1.12 -4.70
N LEU A 14 5.29 -1.01 -3.83
CA LEU A 14 4.77 -2.12 -3.05
C LEU A 14 3.47 -2.56 -3.69
N SER A 15 3.33 -3.85 -3.96
CA SER A 15 2.05 -4.44 -4.35
C SER A 15 1.68 -5.43 -3.26
N ALA A 16 0.53 -5.23 -2.62
CA ALA A 16 0.11 -6.06 -1.51
C ALA A 16 -1.29 -6.60 -1.79
N TRP A 17 -1.40 -7.92 -1.88
CA TRP A 17 -2.70 -8.58 -2.05
C TRP A 17 -3.20 -8.95 -0.66
N VAL A 18 -4.30 -8.32 -0.26
CA VAL A 18 -4.86 -8.49 1.08
C VAL A 18 -6.07 -9.40 1.00
N ARG A 19 -6.06 -10.48 1.76
CA ARG A 19 -7.19 -11.40 1.82
C ARG A 19 -7.81 -11.36 3.21
N GLY A 20 -9.10 -11.68 3.26
CA GLY A 20 -9.87 -11.69 4.49
C GLY A 20 -11.22 -11.06 4.27
N ARG A 21 -11.77 -10.46 5.32
CA ARG A 21 -13.02 -9.73 5.21
C ARG A 21 -12.66 -8.27 5.01
N VAL A 22 -12.37 -7.90 3.76
CA VAL A 22 -11.80 -6.59 3.43
C VAL A 22 -12.60 -5.81 2.38
N GLN A 23 -13.61 -6.43 1.76
CA GLN A 23 -14.46 -5.70 0.82
C GLN A 23 -15.77 -5.31 1.51
N GLY A 24 -16.27 -4.12 1.18
CA GLY A 24 -17.56 -3.67 1.70
C GLY A 24 -17.54 -3.21 3.15
N VAL A 25 -16.36 -2.97 3.73
CA VAL A 25 -16.24 -2.61 5.14
C VAL A 25 -15.46 -1.31 5.36
N GLY A 26 -15.19 -0.54 4.27
CA GLY A 26 -14.42 0.69 4.38
C GLY A 26 -12.92 0.48 4.35
N PHE A 27 -12.47 -0.72 3.98
CA PHE A 27 -11.04 -1.04 3.99
C PHE A 27 -10.26 -0.20 2.98
N ARG A 28 -10.76 -0.05 1.74
CA ARG A 28 -10.06 0.74 0.72
C ARG A 28 -9.95 2.21 1.11
N TRP A 29 -10.98 2.76 1.74
CA TRP A 29 -10.96 4.12 2.23
C TRP A 29 -9.89 4.28 3.33
N TRP A 30 -9.84 3.32 4.23
CA TRP A 30 -8.85 3.35 5.31
C TRP A 30 -7.42 3.29 4.73
N VAL A 31 -7.19 2.39 3.75
CA VAL A 31 -5.89 2.28 3.09
C VAL A 31 -5.51 3.61 2.44
N ARG A 32 -6.45 4.21 1.72
CA ARG A 32 -6.22 5.49 1.07
C ARG A 32 -5.81 6.54 2.10
N SER A 33 -6.53 6.62 3.21
CA SER A 33 -6.24 7.59 4.25
C SER A 33 -4.84 7.40 4.83
N ARG A 34 -4.46 6.16 5.09
CA ARG A 34 -3.14 5.87 5.62
C ARG A 34 -2.05 6.16 4.60
N ALA A 35 -2.27 5.76 3.35
CA ALA A 35 -1.30 5.98 2.29
C ALA A 35 -1.05 7.48 2.08
N LEU A 36 -2.11 8.28 2.04
CA LEU A 36 -1.96 9.72 1.88
C LEU A 36 -1.21 10.34 3.06
N ALA A 37 -1.49 9.88 4.28
CA ALA A 37 -0.79 10.38 5.46
C ALA A 37 0.71 10.06 5.41
N LEU A 38 1.09 8.99 4.71
CA LEU A 38 2.48 8.58 4.55
C LEU A 38 3.12 9.17 3.29
N GLY A 39 2.40 9.99 2.54
CA GLY A 39 2.92 10.59 1.32
C GLY A 39 3.03 9.64 0.14
N LEU A 40 2.24 8.57 0.15
CA LEU A 40 2.29 7.56 -0.91
C LEU A 40 1.26 7.84 -1.99
N ALA A 41 1.59 7.45 -3.21
CA ALA A 41 0.65 7.47 -4.34
C ALA A 41 0.30 6.03 -4.70
N GLY A 42 -0.88 5.80 -5.25
CA GLY A 42 -1.24 4.46 -5.68
C GLY A 42 -2.73 4.22 -5.73
N THR A 43 -3.11 2.97 -5.50
CA THR A 43 -4.50 2.52 -5.65
C THR A 43 -4.82 1.41 -4.64
N ALA A 44 -6.09 1.31 -4.29
CA ALA A 44 -6.62 0.17 -3.57
C ALA A 44 -7.81 -0.35 -4.37
N THR A 45 -7.71 -1.56 -4.88
CA THR A 45 -8.64 -2.12 -5.86
C THR A 45 -9.29 -3.39 -5.32
N ASN A 46 -10.62 -3.45 -5.35
CA ASN A 46 -11.31 -4.71 -5.05
C ASN A 46 -11.11 -5.68 -6.21
N LEU A 47 -10.67 -6.87 -5.90
CA LEU A 47 -10.52 -7.92 -6.90
C LEU A 47 -11.76 -8.83 -6.89
N ASP A 48 -11.98 -9.53 -7.99
CA ASP A 48 -13.17 -10.37 -8.14
C ASP A 48 -13.20 -11.54 -7.15
N ASP A 49 -12.05 -11.94 -6.65
CA ASP A 49 -11.96 -13.07 -5.72
C ASP A 49 -12.09 -12.66 -4.25
N GLY A 50 -12.44 -11.41 -4.00
CA GLY A 50 -12.65 -10.91 -2.63
C GLY A 50 -11.44 -10.25 -2.00
N ARG A 51 -10.27 -10.36 -2.63
CA ARG A 51 -9.08 -9.68 -2.11
C ARG A 51 -9.11 -8.20 -2.48
N VAL A 52 -8.29 -7.43 -1.78
CA VAL A 52 -7.99 -6.05 -2.17
C VAL A 52 -6.52 -5.98 -2.56
N LEU A 53 -6.26 -5.42 -3.74
CA LEU A 53 -4.89 -5.18 -4.17
C LEU A 53 -4.53 -3.74 -3.84
N VAL A 54 -3.50 -3.56 -3.01
CA VAL A 54 -2.97 -2.26 -2.65
C VAL A 54 -1.67 -2.07 -3.42
N VAL A 55 -1.61 -1.02 -4.23
CA VAL A 55 -0.38 -0.64 -4.93
C VAL A 55 0.03 0.72 -4.41
N ALA A 56 1.24 0.84 -3.87
CA ALA A 56 1.70 2.09 -3.28
C ALA A 56 3.11 2.39 -3.76
N GLU A 57 3.34 3.65 -4.13
CA GLU A 57 4.67 4.10 -4.56
C GLU A 57 5.11 5.27 -3.71
N GLY A 58 6.36 5.26 -3.33
CA GLY A 58 6.98 6.29 -2.53
C GLY A 58 8.24 5.76 -1.89
N SER A 59 8.67 6.39 -0.79
CA SER A 59 9.87 5.94 -0.11
C SER A 59 9.65 4.53 0.43
N ARG A 60 10.74 3.76 0.48
CA ARG A 60 10.66 2.40 1.00
C ARG A 60 10.16 2.37 2.43
N SER A 61 10.63 3.31 3.26
CA SER A 61 10.19 3.33 4.66
C SER A 61 8.69 3.60 4.78
N ALA A 62 8.14 4.48 3.94
CA ALA A 62 6.71 4.75 3.96
C ALA A 62 5.92 3.52 3.51
N CYS A 63 6.39 2.84 2.47
CA CYS A 63 5.72 1.62 2.00
C CYS A 63 5.80 0.51 3.04
N GLU A 64 6.92 0.39 3.73
CA GLU A 64 7.06 -0.60 4.81
C GLU A 64 6.12 -0.27 5.96
N ARG A 65 5.94 1.01 6.27
CA ARG A 65 5.02 1.41 7.31
C ARG A 65 3.58 1.07 6.93
N LEU A 66 3.20 1.33 5.68
CA LEU A 66 1.86 0.97 5.23
C LEU A 66 1.64 -0.53 5.34
N LEU A 67 2.61 -1.33 4.89
CA LEU A 67 2.51 -2.78 4.97
C LEU A 67 2.33 -3.24 6.42
N ALA A 68 3.08 -2.65 7.34
CA ALA A 68 2.95 -2.98 8.76
C ALA A 68 1.55 -2.65 9.27
N GLU A 69 0.99 -1.51 8.84
CA GLU A 69 -0.35 -1.12 9.27
C GLU A 69 -1.42 -2.04 8.70
N LEU A 70 -1.23 -2.57 7.50
CA LEU A 70 -2.18 -3.53 6.93
C LEU A 70 -2.32 -4.78 7.79
N THR A 71 -1.27 -5.15 8.50
CA THR A 71 -1.25 -6.39 9.28
C THR A 71 -1.34 -6.16 10.79
N SER A 72 -1.51 -4.90 11.22
CA SER A 72 -1.44 -4.59 12.65
C SER A 72 -2.72 -4.84 13.42
N GLY A 73 -3.82 -5.11 12.72
CA GLY A 73 -5.11 -5.31 13.37
C GLY A 73 -5.93 -4.04 13.50
N GLY A 74 -5.42 -2.90 13.03
CA GLY A 74 -6.16 -1.64 13.13
C GLY A 74 -7.05 -1.33 11.94
N ALA A 75 -6.98 -2.12 10.89
CA ALA A 75 -7.79 -1.89 9.69
C ALA A 75 -9.24 -2.32 9.93
N PRO A 76 -10.20 -1.67 9.27
CA PRO A 76 -11.58 -2.15 9.34
C PRO A 76 -11.70 -3.52 8.66
N GLY A 77 -12.61 -4.34 9.16
CA GLY A 77 -12.77 -5.70 8.69
C GLY A 77 -11.75 -6.62 9.34
N TYR A 78 -11.35 -7.63 8.60
CA TYR A 78 -10.41 -8.63 9.13
C TYR A 78 -9.42 -9.02 8.05
N VAL A 79 -8.14 -8.85 8.33
CA VAL A 79 -7.06 -9.22 7.41
C VAL A 79 -6.56 -10.60 7.80
N ALA A 80 -6.83 -11.59 6.95
CA ALA A 80 -6.39 -12.96 7.18
C ALA A 80 -4.95 -13.16 6.75
N GLY A 81 -4.50 -12.42 5.74
CA GLY A 81 -3.12 -12.51 5.28
C GLY A 81 -2.84 -11.52 4.18
N VAL A 82 -1.55 -11.28 3.96
CA VAL A 82 -1.08 -10.35 2.93
C VAL A 82 0.07 -11.02 2.19
N THR A 83 0.00 -10.95 0.85
CA THR A 83 1.12 -11.34 -0.01
C THR A 83 1.70 -10.07 -0.59
N GLU A 84 3.00 -9.89 -0.50
CA GLU A 84 3.64 -8.65 -0.93
C GLU A 84 4.64 -8.89 -2.04
N ARG A 85 4.82 -7.88 -2.87
CA ARG A 85 5.85 -7.85 -3.91
C ARG A 85 6.42 -6.45 -3.96
N TRP A 86 7.74 -6.36 -4.10
CA TRP A 86 8.45 -5.08 -4.18
C TRP A 86 9.08 -4.94 -5.56
N SER A 87 9.07 -3.72 -6.09
CA SER A 87 9.70 -3.42 -7.37
C SER A 87 10.05 -1.93 -7.40
N ALA A 88 10.69 -1.49 -8.47
CA ALA A 88 10.96 -0.07 -8.65
C ALA A 88 9.65 0.67 -8.92
N ALA A 89 9.58 1.90 -8.47
CA ALA A 89 8.41 2.73 -8.76
C ALA A 89 8.35 3.00 -10.26
N ARG A 90 7.14 3.06 -10.79
CA ARG A 90 6.90 3.33 -12.20
C ARG A 90 6.66 4.80 -12.48
N GLY A 91 6.27 5.56 -11.45
CA GLY A 91 6.03 6.99 -11.58
C GLY A 91 4.78 7.33 -12.35
N GLN A 92 3.86 6.38 -12.50
CA GLN A 92 2.67 6.58 -13.32
C GLN A 92 1.42 6.86 -12.49
N VAL A 93 1.54 6.87 -11.17
CA VAL A 93 0.41 7.12 -10.29
C VAL A 93 0.58 8.46 -9.60
N THR A 94 -0.53 9.18 -9.42
CA THR A 94 -0.56 10.42 -8.66
C THR A 94 -1.77 10.34 -7.74
N GLY A 95 -1.60 10.83 -6.51
CA GLY A 95 -2.66 10.70 -5.51
C GLY A 95 -2.88 9.26 -5.13
N PHE A 96 -3.97 8.98 -4.46
CA PHE A 96 -4.33 7.61 -4.07
C PHE A 96 -5.83 7.43 -4.31
N SER A 97 -6.19 6.43 -5.10
CA SER A 97 -7.58 6.22 -5.47
C SER A 97 -8.08 4.84 -5.08
N GLU A 98 -9.38 4.75 -4.82
CA GLU A 98 -10.08 3.49 -4.60
C GLU A 98 -10.64 3.00 -5.94
N GLN A 99 -10.48 1.74 -6.22
CA GLN A 99 -10.93 1.16 -7.48
C GLN A 99 -11.68 -0.16 -7.31
#